data_a01ad1feae839eb9f3fba6b2e026ffc8
#
_entry.id   a01ad1feae839eb9f3fba6b2e026ffc8
#
_cell.length_a   1.000
_cell.length_b   1.000
_cell.length_c   1.000
_cell.angle_alpha   90.00
_cell.angle_beta   90.00
_cell.angle_gamma   90.00
#
_symmetry.space_group_name_H-M   'P 1'
#
loop_
_entity.id
_entity.type
_entity.pdbx_description
1 polymer ?
#
loop_
_entity_poly.entity_id
_entity_poly.type
_entity_poly.pdbx_seq_one_letter_code
_entity_poly.pdbx_strand_id
1 'polypeptide(L)'
;MMRILMTNYEFPPLGGGGGVASYQIAKALTERGHEVDVLTTRWRGLPSEEVVDGLRVYRVPVVGRGDLATASLISMLSFVPSGVAEGYRKLRNKRYDILNSHFAVPSGVTGVTLSRLFGIPHVLTIIGGDIYDPTRRLSPGNNSLLRSVVRRVLNSSGQIIAISQDIKNRAQQDLQCKTNIDVIHYGLTPPEFERRSRQELGIPEDEVVLISMGRLIKRKAIRDVLLALSRLEGSPFRLLIIGEGPEEERLRDLAKTLGLASRVDFMGAVWGESKFQYLAAADIFVLPSVHEGFGLVFLEAMHCGLPVIASTSGGQTEFLQDGETGFLVPVGAVEALADRILRLANDGRLRKQISEYNAQYVKRFDISAVAERYEALFADVIRRSRRTAGDTGPGSSALPAGGTHGS
;
A
#
# COMPACT_ATOMS: atom_id res chain seq x y z
N MET A 1 15.66 -3.88 21.00
CA MET A 1 14.25 -3.48 21.21
C MET A 1 14.13 -1.99 21.01
N MET A 2 13.20 -1.54 20.16
CA MET A 2 12.86 -0.14 19.90
C MET A 2 11.40 0.10 20.29
N ARG A 3 11.06 1.33 20.68
CA ARG A 3 9.69 1.79 20.84
C ARG A 3 9.31 2.67 19.65
N ILE A 4 8.34 2.20 18.87
CA ILE A 4 7.96 2.79 17.58
C ILE A 4 6.54 3.35 17.72
N LEU A 5 6.32 4.62 17.38
CA LEU A 5 4.99 5.17 17.17
C LEU A 5 4.73 5.24 15.67
N MET A 6 3.81 4.41 15.19
CA MET A 6 3.37 4.44 13.81
C MET A 6 2.12 5.33 13.68
N THR A 7 2.11 6.23 12.69
CA THR A 7 0.91 7.01 12.37
C THR A 7 0.41 6.60 11.00
N ASN A 8 -0.83 6.12 10.92
CA ASN A 8 -1.47 5.73 9.68
C ASN A 8 -2.97 6.05 9.71
N TYR A 9 -3.42 6.89 8.79
CA TYR A 9 -4.83 7.23 8.64
C TYR A 9 -5.70 6.02 8.23
N GLU A 10 -5.14 5.11 7.44
CA GLU A 10 -5.77 3.86 7.00
C GLU A 10 -5.12 2.67 7.71
N PHE A 11 -5.82 2.09 8.67
CA PHE A 11 -5.37 0.89 9.40
C PHE A 11 -6.54 -0.06 9.60
N PRO A 12 -6.38 -1.37 9.45
CA PRO A 12 -7.51 -2.31 9.50
C PRO A 12 -8.46 -2.11 10.70
N PRO A 13 -9.78 -2.25 10.46
CA PRO A 13 -10.44 -2.63 9.21
C PRO A 13 -10.64 -1.50 8.20
N LEU A 14 -10.05 -0.33 8.42
CA LEU A 14 -10.17 0.85 7.57
C LEU A 14 -9.15 0.88 6.44
N GLY A 15 -9.58 1.34 5.26
CA GLY A 15 -8.70 1.60 4.13
C GLY A 15 -8.54 0.43 3.17
N GLY A 16 -7.42 0.43 2.44
CA GLY A 16 -7.10 -0.55 1.42
C GLY A 16 -5.74 -1.20 1.63
N GLY A 17 -5.08 -1.60 0.53
CA GLY A 17 -3.80 -2.30 0.57
C GLY A 17 -2.68 -1.61 1.36
N GLY A 18 -2.66 -0.27 1.38
CA GLY A 18 -1.68 0.48 2.19
C GLY A 18 -1.90 0.34 3.70
N GLY A 19 -3.17 0.26 4.14
CA GLY A 19 -3.51 -0.03 5.54
C GLY A 19 -3.11 -1.45 5.93
N VAL A 20 -3.41 -2.43 5.09
CA VAL A 20 -3.03 -3.84 5.29
C VAL A 20 -1.51 -3.99 5.35
N ALA A 21 -0.78 -3.37 4.42
CA ALA A 21 0.68 -3.42 4.42
C ALA A 21 1.30 -2.85 5.69
N SER A 22 0.83 -1.69 6.15
CA SER A 22 1.33 -1.08 7.38
C SER A 22 1.04 -1.93 8.62
N TYR A 23 -0.13 -2.59 8.66
CA TYR A 23 -0.46 -3.54 9.72
C TYR A 23 0.51 -4.74 9.72
N GLN A 24 0.77 -5.34 8.57
CA GLN A 24 1.69 -6.47 8.48
C GLN A 24 3.11 -6.09 8.88
N ILE A 25 3.60 -4.91 8.47
CA ILE A 25 4.90 -4.39 8.89
C ILE A 25 4.94 -4.18 10.41
N ALA A 26 3.92 -3.55 10.98
CA ALA A 26 3.82 -3.32 12.43
C ALA A 26 3.82 -4.63 13.22
N LYS A 27 3.02 -5.61 12.78
CA LYS A 27 2.95 -6.94 13.38
C LYS A 27 4.29 -7.64 13.32
N ALA A 28 4.94 -7.69 12.15
CA ALA A 28 6.23 -8.33 11.98
C ALA A 28 7.34 -7.66 12.82
N LEU A 29 7.32 -6.34 12.99
CA LEU A 29 8.22 -5.63 13.90
C LEU A 29 7.97 -6.02 15.37
N THR A 30 6.70 -6.22 15.76
CA THR A 30 6.35 -6.68 17.12
C THR A 30 6.81 -8.12 17.36
N GLU A 31 6.64 -9.00 16.39
CA GLU A 31 7.13 -10.39 16.44
C GLU A 31 8.67 -10.46 16.55
N ARG A 32 9.39 -9.43 16.07
CA ARG A 32 10.84 -9.26 16.23
C ARG A 32 11.25 -8.63 17.58
N GLY A 33 10.29 -8.44 18.50
CA GLY A 33 10.56 -7.94 19.86
C GLY A 33 10.58 -6.42 20.00
N HIS A 34 10.03 -5.66 19.03
CA HIS A 34 9.83 -4.22 19.17
C HIS A 34 8.47 -3.91 19.80
N GLU A 35 8.39 -2.77 20.48
CA GLU A 35 7.14 -2.23 21.00
C GLU A 35 6.56 -1.26 19.97
N VAL A 36 5.43 -1.63 19.34
CA VAL A 36 4.81 -0.84 18.29
C VAL A 36 3.43 -0.36 18.72
N ASP A 37 3.28 0.95 18.80
CA ASP A 37 1.99 1.62 19.01
C ASP A 37 1.54 2.25 17.69
N VAL A 38 0.25 2.13 17.37
CA VAL A 38 -0.34 2.65 16.13
C VAL A 38 -1.37 3.73 16.45
N LEU A 39 -1.21 4.90 15.84
CA LEU A 39 -2.16 6.01 15.90
C LEU A 39 -2.92 6.07 14.57
N THR A 40 -4.23 5.83 14.61
CA THR A 40 -5.07 5.71 13.43
C THR A 40 -6.46 6.32 13.59
N THR A 41 -7.27 6.23 12.55
CA THR A 41 -8.64 6.76 12.50
C THR A 41 -9.62 5.86 13.26
N ARG A 42 -10.54 6.47 14.01
CA ARG A 42 -11.67 5.79 14.63
C ARG A 42 -12.82 5.60 13.62
N TRP A 43 -13.46 4.44 13.71
CA TRP A 43 -14.69 4.13 12.98
C TRP A 43 -15.80 3.70 13.94
N ARG A 44 -17.06 3.78 13.50
CA ARG A 44 -18.22 3.36 14.28
C ARG A 44 -18.08 1.92 14.75
N GLY A 45 -18.37 1.64 16.00
CA GLY A 45 -18.23 0.31 16.59
C GLY A 45 -16.81 -0.11 17.00
N LEU A 46 -15.77 0.63 16.60
CA LEU A 46 -14.40 0.34 17.01
C LEU A 46 -14.04 1.06 18.33
N PRO A 47 -13.32 0.40 19.25
CA PRO A 47 -12.85 1.01 20.49
C PRO A 47 -11.83 2.11 20.19
N SER A 48 -11.70 3.06 21.12
CA SER A 48 -10.68 4.12 21.02
C SER A 48 -9.26 3.62 21.28
N GLU A 49 -9.13 2.50 21.99
CA GLU A 49 -7.88 1.81 22.27
C GLU A 49 -8.13 0.31 22.33
N GLU A 50 -7.26 -0.47 21.68
CA GLU A 50 -7.29 -1.92 21.68
C GLU A 50 -5.88 -2.51 21.51
N VAL A 51 -5.73 -3.79 21.82
CA VAL A 51 -4.51 -4.56 21.51
C VAL A 51 -4.88 -5.63 20.49
N VAL A 52 -4.22 -5.61 19.35
CA VAL A 52 -4.41 -6.57 18.24
C VAL A 52 -3.05 -7.10 17.82
N ASP A 53 -2.85 -8.41 17.87
CA ASP A 53 -1.57 -9.08 17.54
C ASP A 53 -0.34 -8.45 18.21
N GLY A 54 -0.48 -8.06 19.48
CA GLY A 54 0.57 -7.41 20.26
C GLY A 54 0.75 -5.92 19.98
N LEU A 55 0.07 -5.37 18.96
CA LEU A 55 0.05 -3.96 18.64
C LEU A 55 -0.93 -3.21 19.53
N ARG A 56 -0.53 -2.09 20.12
CA ARG A 56 -1.46 -1.20 20.78
C ARG A 56 -1.95 -0.13 19.80
N VAL A 57 -3.25 -0.15 19.49
CA VAL A 57 -3.88 0.70 18.49
C VAL A 57 -4.70 1.80 19.16
N TYR A 58 -4.36 3.06 18.87
CA TYR A 58 -5.07 4.25 19.33
C TYR A 58 -5.85 4.85 18.17
N ARG A 59 -7.18 4.94 18.33
CA ARG A 59 -8.08 5.43 17.29
C ARG A 59 -8.61 6.82 17.63
N VAL A 60 -8.28 7.79 16.78
CA VAL A 60 -8.71 9.19 16.97
C VAL A 60 -9.98 9.50 16.18
N PRO A 61 -10.87 10.34 16.72
CA PRO A 61 -12.09 10.73 16.01
C PRO A 61 -11.75 11.58 14.78
N VAL A 62 -12.52 11.34 13.71
CA VAL A 62 -12.51 12.15 12.49
C VAL A 62 -13.92 12.51 12.08
N VAL A 63 -14.07 13.60 11.34
CA VAL A 63 -15.36 14.10 10.85
C VAL A 63 -15.50 13.78 9.35
N GLY A 64 -16.71 13.39 8.92
CA GLY A 64 -17.02 13.26 7.49
C GLY A 64 -16.47 12.01 6.81
N ARG A 65 -16.11 10.96 7.56
CA ARG A 65 -15.83 9.65 6.96
C ARG A 65 -17.15 8.90 6.75
N GLY A 66 -17.47 8.58 5.49
CA GLY A 66 -18.74 7.95 5.07
C GLY A 66 -18.68 6.44 5.02
N ASP A 67 -17.52 5.85 4.72
CA ASP A 67 -17.34 4.41 4.56
C ASP A 67 -15.96 3.92 5.03
N LEU A 68 -15.78 2.60 5.08
CA LEU A 68 -14.53 1.95 5.52
C LEU A 68 -13.40 2.10 4.49
N ALA A 69 -13.74 2.02 3.21
CA ALA A 69 -12.75 1.92 2.13
C ALA A 69 -12.26 3.28 1.63
N THR A 70 -13.10 4.34 1.75
CA THR A 70 -12.84 5.64 1.10
C THR A 70 -12.66 6.77 2.13
N ALA A 71 -11.56 7.49 2.02
CA ALA A 71 -11.30 8.69 2.79
C ALA A 71 -11.93 9.92 2.11
N SER A 72 -12.73 10.72 2.85
CA SER A 72 -13.11 12.06 2.41
C SER A 72 -12.01 13.07 2.73
N LEU A 73 -11.95 14.16 1.97
CA LEU A 73 -10.98 15.26 2.25
C LEU A 73 -11.18 15.81 3.67
N ILE A 74 -12.43 15.99 4.10
CA ILE A 74 -12.76 16.50 5.43
C ILE A 74 -12.24 15.55 6.51
N SER A 75 -12.40 14.24 6.33
CA SER A 75 -11.92 13.26 7.30
C SER A 75 -10.38 13.22 7.37
N MET A 76 -9.70 13.39 6.24
CA MET A 76 -8.24 13.51 6.20
C MET A 76 -7.76 14.77 6.91
N LEU A 77 -8.40 15.93 6.67
CA LEU A 77 -8.05 17.19 7.32
C LEU A 77 -8.32 17.15 8.82
N SER A 78 -9.42 16.54 9.28
CA SER A 78 -9.76 16.43 10.70
C SER A 78 -8.88 15.43 11.44
N PHE A 79 -8.25 14.47 10.75
CA PHE A 79 -7.31 13.53 11.36
C PHE A 79 -6.06 14.25 11.91
N VAL A 80 -5.56 15.27 11.22
CA VAL A 80 -4.31 15.95 11.62
C VAL A 80 -4.41 16.53 13.03
N PRO A 81 -5.35 17.43 13.38
CA PRO A 81 -5.45 17.95 14.72
C PRO A 81 -5.76 16.87 15.77
N SER A 82 -6.64 15.93 15.48
CA SER A 82 -6.97 14.82 16.39
C SER A 82 -5.77 13.91 16.63
N GLY A 83 -5.03 13.57 15.58
CA GLY A 83 -3.82 12.76 15.65
C GLY A 83 -2.67 13.45 16.38
N VAL A 84 -2.49 14.76 16.15
CA VAL A 84 -1.48 15.56 16.90
C VAL A 84 -1.83 15.63 18.38
N ALA A 85 -3.09 15.89 18.73
CA ALA A 85 -3.52 15.99 20.13
C ALA A 85 -3.32 14.64 20.88
N GLU A 86 -3.74 13.54 20.30
CA GLU A 86 -3.56 12.21 20.91
C GLU A 86 -2.08 11.80 20.93
N GLY A 87 -1.36 12.01 19.83
CA GLY A 87 0.07 11.75 19.77
C GLY A 87 0.85 12.56 20.80
N TYR A 88 0.51 13.83 20.98
CA TYR A 88 1.09 14.68 22.04
C TYR A 88 0.85 14.08 23.42
N ARG A 89 -0.39 13.66 23.73
CA ARG A 89 -0.75 13.02 24.99
C ARG A 89 0.07 11.75 25.24
N LYS A 90 0.24 10.91 24.23
CA LYS A 90 1.00 9.65 24.33
C LYS A 90 2.50 9.91 24.52
N LEU A 91 3.08 10.81 23.74
CA LEU A 91 4.51 11.15 23.79
C LEU A 91 4.92 11.84 25.11
N ARG A 92 4.02 12.52 25.79
CA ARG A 92 4.30 13.05 27.15
C ARG A 92 4.44 11.93 28.19
N ASN A 93 3.73 10.83 28.02
CA ASN A 93 3.64 9.77 29.01
C ASN A 93 4.52 8.55 28.67
N LYS A 94 4.99 8.43 27.43
CA LYS A 94 5.79 7.31 26.95
C LYS A 94 6.86 7.81 25.98
N ARG A 95 8.10 7.38 26.20
CA ARG A 95 9.21 7.69 25.28
C ARG A 95 9.20 6.72 24.11
N TYR A 96 9.25 7.25 22.91
CA TYR A 96 9.47 6.51 21.67
C TYR A 96 10.84 6.85 21.10
N ASP A 97 11.45 5.85 20.47
CA ASP A 97 12.76 6.00 19.82
C ASP A 97 12.63 6.57 18.42
N ILE A 98 11.46 6.31 17.74
CA ILE A 98 11.22 6.72 16.36
C ILE A 98 9.72 6.88 16.09
N LEU A 99 9.39 7.79 15.17
CA LEU A 99 8.08 7.95 14.56
C LEU A 99 8.12 7.44 13.13
N ASN A 100 7.18 6.55 12.76
CA ASN A 100 7.01 6.12 11.37
C ASN A 100 5.61 6.48 10.87
N SER A 101 5.53 7.30 9.83
CA SER A 101 4.25 7.67 9.20
C SER A 101 4.07 6.94 7.89
N HIS A 102 2.88 6.37 7.66
CA HIS A 102 2.49 5.83 6.37
C HIS A 102 1.52 6.80 5.68
N PHE A 103 1.76 7.10 4.41
CA PHE A 103 1.21 8.19 3.60
C PHE A 103 1.72 9.58 3.96
N ALA A 104 2.09 10.35 2.94
CA ALA A 104 2.53 11.74 3.11
C ALA A 104 1.43 12.62 3.72
N VAL A 105 0.16 12.40 3.36
CA VAL A 105 -1.01 13.14 3.86
C VAL A 105 -2.14 12.15 4.15
N PRO A 106 -2.80 12.24 5.31
CA PRO A 106 -2.60 13.18 6.42
C PRO A 106 -1.55 12.72 7.47
N SER A 107 -1.17 11.44 7.46
CA SER A 107 -0.34 10.82 8.51
C SER A 107 1.04 11.45 8.62
N GLY A 108 1.70 11.72 7.49
CA GLY A 108 3.02 12.37 7.46
C GLY A 108 3.00 13.79 8.03
N VAL A 109 1.91 14.54 7.82
CA VAL A 109 1.73 15.86 8.46
C VAL A 109 1.70 15.72 9.98
N THR A 110 0.94 14.73 10.49
CA THR A 110 0.87 14.41 11.93
C THR A 110 2.24 14.01 12.47
N GLY A 111 2.93 13.08 11.80
CA GLY A 111 4.25 12.59 12.21
C GLY A 111 5.32 13.67 12.24
N VAL A 112 5.43 14.48 11.18
CA VAL A 112 6.37 15.62 11.13
C VAL A 112 6.09 16.63 12.25
N THR A 113 4.82 16.91 12.54
CA THR A 113 4.45 17.82 13.63
C THR A 113 4.89 17.28 14.99
N LEU A 114 4.58 16.03 15.28
CA LEU A 114 4.97 15.36 16.54
C LEU A 114 6.51 15.22 16.65
N SER A 115 7.18 14.85 15.57
CA SER A 115 8.64 14.76 15.51
C SER A 115 9.30 16.07 15.92
N ARG A 116 8.83 17.20 15.38
CA ARG A 116 9.36 18.54 15.72
C ARG A 116 9.07 18.95 17.15
N LEU A 117 7.89 18.64 17.67
CA LEU A 117 7.49 18.99 19.03
C LEU A 117 8.30 18.25 20.11
N PHE A 118 8.73 17.02 19.81
CA PHE A 118 9.38 16.14 20.79
C PHE A 118 10.84 15.80 20.46
N GLY A 119 11.36 16.29 19.33
CA GLY A 119 12.74 15.99 18.91
C GLY A 119 12.97 14.50 18.57
N ILE A 120 11.93 13.76 18.19
CA ILE A 120 12.01 12.34 17.87
C ILE A 120 12.24 12.17 16.37
N PRO A 121 13.21 11.33 15.91
CA PRO A 121 13.45 11.11 14.50
C PRO A 121 12.20 10.55 13.79
N HIS A 122 11.94 11.03 12.57
CA HIS A 122 10.77 10.69 11.78
C HIS A 122 11.17 10.02 10.48
N VAL A 123 10.56 8.86 10.21
CA VAL A 123 10.61 8.14 8.93
C VAL A 123 9.24 8.21 8.28
N LEU A 124 9.20 8.62 7.03
CA LEU A 124 7.97 8.64 6.22
C LEU A 124 7.98 7.51 5.21
N THR A 125 6.96 6.65 5.23
CA THR A 125 6.71 5.64 4.20
C THR A 125 5.70 6.18 3.20
N ILE A 126 6.12 6.36 1.93
CA ILE A 126 5.28 6.81 0.82
C ILE A 126 4.82 5.61 0.00
N ILE A 127 3.50 5.57 -0.33
CA ILE A 127 2.82 4.33 -0.72
C ILE A 127 2.34 4.34 -2.17
N GLY A 128 2.07 5.50 -2.75
CA GLY A 128 1.62 5.58 -4.14
C GLY A 128 0.55 6.64 -4.34
N GLY A 129 -0.70 6.40 -3.99
CA GLY A 129 -1.78 7.36 -4.22
C GLY A 129 -1.64 8.71 -3.50
N ASP A 130 -0.79 8.78 -2.50
CA ASP A 130 -0.37 10.00 -1.80
C ASP A 130 0.70 10.79 -2.57
N ILE A 131 1.39 10.15 -3.51
CA ILE A 131 2.41 10.74 -4.37
C ILE A 131 1.88 10.96 -5.79
N TYR A 132 1.24 9.93 -6.36
CA TYR A 132 0.78 9.95 -7.74
C TYR A 132 -0.50 9.13 -7.92
N ASP A 133 -1.54 9.76 -8.46
CA ASP A 133 -2.73 9.10 -9.00
C ASP A 133 -3.22 9.91 -10.21
N PRO A 134 -3.00 9.43 -11.44
CA PRO A 134 -3.34 10.17 -12.66
C PRO A 134 -4.85 10.30 -12.86
N THR A 135 -5.66 9.46 -12.20
CA THR A 135 -7.11 9.44 -12.35
C THR A 135 -7.84 10.35 -11.36
N ARG A 136 -7.13 10.87 -10.34
CA ARG A 136 -7.70 11.71 -9.31
C ARG A 136 -7.40 13.19 -9.54
N ARG A 137 -8.45 14.02 -9.48
CA ARG A 137 -8.32 15.49 -9.51
C ARG A 137 -7.54 16.01 -8.30
N LEU A 138 -7.75 15.40 -7.13
CA LEU A 138 -7.00 15.67 -5.88
C LEU A 138 -5.81 14.68 -5.75
N SER A 139 -4.86 14.81 -6.66
CA SER A 139 -3.54 14.16 -6.60
C SER A 139 -2.46 15.24 -6.62
N PRO A 140 -1.30 15.05 -5.99
CA PRO A 140 -0.20 16.02 -6.04
C PRO A 140 0.22 16.40 -7.49
N GLY A 141 0.08 15.47 -8.43
CA GLY A 141 0.31 15.73 -9.85
C GLY A 141 -0.66 16.75 -10.46
N ASN A 142 -1.90 16.78 -9.99
CA ASN A 142 -3.01 17.55 -10.57
C ASN A 142 -3.43 18.76 -9.74
N ASN A 143 -2.89 18.94 -8.53
CA ASN A 143 -3.26 20.00 -7.58
C ASN A 143 -2.02 20.65 -6.97
N SER A 144 -1.78 21.93 -7.28
CA SER A 144 -0.58 22.67 -6.86
C SER A 144 -0.49 22.86 -5.34
N LEU A 145 -1.61 23.10 -4.66
CA LEU A 145 -1.63 23.24 -3.20
C LEU A 145 -1.26 21.92 -2.52
N LEU A 146 -1.88 20.82 -2.92
CA LEU A 146 -1.58 19.49 -2.40
C LEU A 146 -0.12 19.11 -2.70
N ARG A 147 0.38 19.41 -3.91
CA ARG A 147 1.79 19.25 -4.28
C ARG A 147 2.72 19.98 -3.31
N SER A 148 2.41 21.22 -2.97
CA SER A 148 3.22 22.01 -2.04
C SER A 148 3.21 21.45 -0.62
N VAL A 149 2.07 20.98 -0.14
CA VAL A 149 1.94 20.33 1.16
C VAL A 149 2.75 19.03 1.20
N VAL A 150 2.54 18.15 0.22
CA VAL A 150 3.26 16.86 0.15
C VAL A 150 4.77 17.09 0.05
N ARG A 151 5.23 18.00 -0.83
CA ARG A 151 6.66 18.36 -0.94
C ARG A 151 7.24 18.87 0.39
N ARG A 152 6.48 19.66 1.14
CA ARG A 152 6.92 20.15 2.46
C ARG A 152 7.05 18.99 3.45
N VAL A 153 6.11 18.05 3.47
CA VAL A 153 6.16 16.87 4.34
C VAL A 153 7.37 16.00 3.98
N LEU A 154 7.57 15.70 2.69
CA LEU A 154 8.72 14.94 2.21
C LEU A 154 10.04 15.57 2.68
N ASN A 155 10.22 16.88 2.45
CA ASN A 155 11.46 17.59 2.78
C ASN A 155 11.61 17.92 4.29
N SER A 156 10.61 17.59 5.10
CA SER A 156 10.65 17.76 6.57
C SER A 156 10.83 16.45 7.32
N SER A 157 10.79 15.32 6.62
CA SER A 157 11.04 13.99 7.19
C SER A 157 12.53 13.74 7.30
N GLY A 158 12.97 13.04 8.35
CA GLY A 158 14.40 12.71 8.54
C GLY A 158 14.91 11.66 7.55
N GLN A 159 14.01 10.75 7.15
CA GLN A 159 14.27 9.68 6.18
C GLN A 159 12.96 9.32 5.49
N ILE A 160 13.02 8.84 4.25
CA ILE A 160 11.85 8.36 3.51
C ILE A 160 12.07 6.91 3.07
N ILE A 161 11.01 6.12 3.15
CA ILE A 161 10.89 4.80 2.53
C ILE A 161 9.89 4.91 1.39
N ALA A 162 10.27 4.56 0.18
CA ALA A 162 9.36 4.37 -0.95
C ALA A 162 9.11 2.87 -1.14
N ILE A 163 7.86 2.50 -1.43
CA ILE A 163 7.49 1.08 -1.63
C ILE A 163 7.94 0.53 -2.98
N SER A 164 8.40 1.40 -3.89
CA SER A 164 8.91 1.03 -5.21
C SER A 164 9.86 2.10 -5.75
N GLN A 165 10.66 1.75 -6.74
CA GLN A 165 11.52 2.69 -7.44
C GLN A 165 10.70 3.72 -8.23
N ASP A 166 9.55 3.30 -8.80
CA ASP A 166 8.62 4.23 -9.46
C ASP A 166 8.18 5.35 -8.52
N ILE A 167 7.74 5.01 -7.30
CA ILE A 167 7.31 6.00 -6.31
C ILE A 167 8.48 6.88 -5.83
N LYS A 168 9.67 6.31 -5.67
CA LYS A 168 10.88 7.09 -5.38
C LYS A 168 11.17 8.11 -6.49
N ASN A 169 11.18 7.67 -7.75
CA ASN A 169 11.44 8.53 -8.91
C ASN A 169 10.42 9.68 -8.99
N ARG A 170 9.13 9.39 -8.78
CA ARG A 170 8.07 10.42 -8.76
C ARG A 170 8.23 11.40 -7.61
N ALA A 171 8.59 10.94 -6.42
CA ALA A 171 8.85 11.83 -5.29
C ALA A 171 10.02 12.77 -5.56
N GLN A 172 11.07 12.30 -6.22
CA GLN A 172 12.24 13.10 -6.56
C GLN A 172 11.98 14.05 -7.73
N GLN A 173 11.38 13.56 -8.81
CA GLN A 173 11.22 14.31 -10.06
C GLN A 173 9.99 15.23 -10.01
N ASP A 174 8.81 14.69 -9.68
CA ASP A 174 7.54 15.42 -9.75
C ASP A 174 7.33 16.33 -8.53
N LEU A 175 7.82 15.91 -7.34
CA LEU A 175 7.65 16.60 -6.08
C LEU A 175 8.92 17.27 -5.56
N GLN A 176 10.03 17.16 -6.29
CA GLN A 176 11.32 17.78 -5.92
C GLN A 176 11.75 17.43 -4.49
N CYS A 177 11.59 16.18 -4.11
CA CYS A 177 12.03 15.68 -2.81
C CYS A 177 13.56 15.70 -2.72
N LYS A 178 14.09 16.33 -1.65
CA LYS A 178 15.53 16.43 -1.35
C LYS A 178 15.97 15.48 -0.24
N THR A 179 15.04 14.95 0.52
CA THR A 179 15.30 13.97 1.59
C THR A 179 15.74 12.64 0.96
N ASN A 180 16.67 11.95 1.63
CA ASN A 180 17.07 10.61 1.19
C ASN A 180 15.90 9.64 1.19
N ILE A 181 15.80 8.84 0.11
CA ILE A 181 14.72 7.86 -0.10
C ILE A 181 15.34 6.48 -0.32
N ASP A 182 15.07 5.57 0.60
CA ASP A 182 15.36 4.15 0.43
C ASP A 182 14.13 3.44 -0.16
N VAL A 183 14.38 2.45 -1.01
CA VAL A 183 13.30 1.61 -1.55
C VAL A 183 13.22 0.33 -0.71
N ILE A 184 12.07 0.14 -0.07
CA ILE A 184 11.72 -1.11 0.62
C ILE A 184 10.38 -1.57 0.07
N HIS A 185 10.41 -2.59 -0.80
CA HIS A 185 9.19 -3.19 -1.34
C HIS A 185 8.31 -3.74 -0.23
N TYR A 186 7.01 -3.78 -0.47
CA TYR A 186 6.10 -4.47 0.42
C TYR A 186 6.35 -5.97 0.38
N GLY A 187 6.06 -6.62 1.49
CA GLY A 187 6.03 -8.07 1.61
C GLY A 187 4.64 -8.53 2.03
N LEU A 188 4.46 -9.83 1.97
CA LEU A 188 3.22 -10.50 2.30
C LEU A 188 3.53 -11.82 3.02
N THR A 189 2.92 -12.03 4.17
CA THR A 189 2.68 -13.38 4.69
C THR A 189 1.17 -13.60 4.63
N PRO A 190 0.70 -14.43 3.70
CA PRO A 190 -0.73 -14.74 3.62
C PRO A 190 -1.14 -15.50 4.87
N PRO A 191 -2.42 -15.42 5.29
CA PRO A 191 -2.94 -16.27 6.34
C PRO A 191 -2.91 -17.73 5.90
N GLU A 192 -2.83 -18.63 6.86
CA GLU A 192 -3.18 -20.01 6.61
C GLU A 192 -4.66 -20.07 6.22
N PHE A 193 -5.00 -20.81 5.19
CA PHE A 193 -6.37 -20.98 4.74
C PHE A 193 -6.59 -22.40 4.18
N GLU A 194 -7.77 -22.93 4.39
CA GLU A 194 -8.20 -24.17 3.78
C GLU A 194 -8.69 -23.89 2.36
N ARG A 195 -8.18 -24.65 1.38
CA ARG A 195 -8.67 -24.58 -0.01
C ARG A 195 -10.07 -25.14 -0.09
N ARG A 196 -10.98 -24.41 -0.69
CA ARG A 196 -12.32 -24.88 -1.04
C ARG A 196 -12.41 -25.25 -2.51
N SER A 197 -13.25 -26.24 -2.80
CA SER A 197 -13.58 -26.58 -4.18
C SER A 197 -14.38 -25.46 -4.85
N ARG A 198 -14.35 -25.40 -6.18
CA ARG A 198 -15.17 -24.45 -6.94
C ARG A 198 -16.65 -24.65 -6.65
N GLN A 199 -17.10 -25.88 -6.50
CA GLN A 199 -18.49 -26.22 -6.15
C GLN A 199 -18.91 -25.56 -4.82
N GLU A 200 -18.08 -25.64 -3.79
CA GLU A 200 -18.35 -25.00 -2.47
C GLU A 200 -18.39 -23.46 -2.54
N LEU A 201 -17.67 -22.90 -3.51
CA LEU A 201 -17.63 -21.45 -3.75
C LEU A 201 -18.67 -20.98 -4.77
N GLY A 202 -19.48 -21.89 -5.33
CA GLY A 202 -20.47 -21.58 -6.36
C GLY A 202 -19.86 -21.20 -7.71
N ILE A 203 -18.65 -21.67 -8.00
CA ILE A 203 -17.90 -21.40 -9.23
C ILE A 203 -18.02 -22.59 -10.17
N PRO A 204 -18.34 -22.41 -11.48
CA PRO A 204 -18.37 -23.49 -12.46
C PRO A 204 -17.04 -24.20 -12.64
N GLU A 205 -17.06 -25.51 -12.79
CA GLU A 205 -15.85 -26.34 -12.99
C GLU A 205 -15.30 -26.31 -14.41
N ASP A 206 -16.18 -26.10 -15.40
CA ASP A 206 -15.92 -26.19 -16.84
C ASP A 206 -15.55 -24.85 -17.50
N GLU A 207 -15.51 -23.76 -16.72
CA GLU A 207 -15.13 -22.42 -17.18
C GLU A 207 -13.70 -22.06 -16.75
N VAL A 208 -13.02 -21.26 -17.57
CA VAL A 208 -11.77 -20.60 -17.17
C VAL A 208 -12.13 -19.41 -16.26
N VAL A 209 -11.67 -19.45 -15.03
CA VAL A 209 -12.01 -18.45 -14.01
C VAL A 209 -10.95 -17.36 -13.96
N LEU A 210 -11.35 -16.16 -14.40
CA LEU A 210 -10.57 -14.95 -14.20
C LEU A 210 -10.98 -14.28 -12.88
N ILE A 211 -10.03 -13.66 -12.20
CA ILE A 211 -10.31 -12.91 -10.99
C ILE A 211 -9.63 -11.54 -11.04
N SER A 212 -10.39 -10.49 -10.71
CA SER A 212 -9.90 -9.14 -10.50
C SER A 212 -10.19 -8.71 -9.07
N MET A 213 -9.22 -8.10 -8.40
CA MET A 213 -9.38 -7.73 -7.01
C MET A 213 -8.87 -6.32 -6.71
N GLY A 214 -9.68 -5.54 -6.00
CA GLY A 214 -9.31 -4.21 -5.52
C GLY A 214 -10.47 -3.26 -5.48
N ARG A 215 -10.22 -2.05 -4.97
CA ARG A 215 -11.22 -1.00 -4.89
C ARG A 215 -11.74 -0.63 -6.29
N LEU A 216 -13.05 -0.60 -6.51
CA LEU A 216 -13.66 -0.31 -7.81
C LEU A 216 -13.61 1.19 -8.12
N ILE A 217 -12.45 1.63 -8.59
CA ILE A 217 -12.13 3.01 -8.99
C ILE A 217 -11.53 3.01 -10.41
N LYS A 218 -11.61 4.15 -11.09
CA LYS A 218 -11.12 4.30 -12.48
C LYS A 218 -9.69 3.81 -12.68
N ARG A 219 -8.81 4.05 -11.69
CA ARG A 219 -7.41 3.66 -11.73
C ARG A 219 -7.19 2.15 -11.87
N LYS A 220 -8.12 1.31 -11.38
CA LYS A 220 -8.03 -0.15 -11.47
C LYS A 220 -8.37 -0.71 -12.86
N ALA A 221 -8.95 0.11 -13.73
CA ALA A 221 -9.22 -0.20 -15.14
C ALA A 221 -10.03 -1.51 -15.36
N ILE A 222 -10.93 -1.87 -14.42
CA ILE A 222 -11.82 -3.04 -14.57
C ILE A 222 -12.69 -2.92 -15.82
N ARG A 223 -13.02 -1.68 -16.25
CA ARG A 223 -13.69 -1.39 -17.52
C ARG A 223 -12.95 -2.05 -18.70
N ASP A 224 -11.63 -1.97 -18.73
CA ASP A 224 -10.84 -2.50 -19.84
C ASP A 224 -10.82 -4.04 -19.83
N VAL A 225 -10.93 -4.66 -18.67
CA VAL A 225 -11.15 -6.11 -18.54
C VAL A 225 -12.49 -6.52 -19.16
N LEU A 226 -13.58 -5.82 -18.84
CA LEU A 226 -14.90 -6.09 -19.43
C LEU A 226 -14.89 -5.92 -20.95
N LEU A 227 -14.25 -4.86 -21.46
CA LEU A 227 -14.10 -4.64 -22.90
C LEU A 227 -13.24 -5.70 -23.58
N ALA A 228 -12.20 -6.20 -22.94
CA ALA A 228 -11.38 -7.29 -23.47
C ALA A 228 -12.19 -8.59 -23.54
N LEU A 229 -12.94 -8.90 -22.47
CA LEU A 229 -13.76 -10.12 -22.41
C LEU A 229 -14.91 -10.11 -23.42
N SER A 230 -15.49 -8.94 -23.75
CA SER A 230 -16.54 -8.86 -24.78
C SER A 230 -16.06 -9.19 -26.20
N ARG A 231 -14.73 -9.29 -26.42
CA ARG A 231 -14.12 -9.71 -27.68
C ARG A 231 -13.81 -11.21 -27.75
N LEU A 232 -13.97 -11.93 -26.64
CA LEU A 232 -13.69 -13.35 -26.55
C LEU A 232 -14.95 -14.18 -26.79
N GLU A 233 -15.44 -14.14 -28.04
CA GLU A 233 -16.63 -14.91 -28.45
C GLU A 233 -16.36 -16.41 -28.36
N GLY A 234 -17.36 -17.18 -27.87
CA GLY A 234 -17.32 -18.65 -27.85
C GLY A 234 -16.41 -19.29 -26.79
N SER A 235 -15.61 -18.54 -26.07
CA SER A 235 -14.76 -19.09 -24.99
C SER A 235 -15.53 -19.21 -23.67
N PRO A 236 -15.53 -20.35 -22.98
CA PRO A 236 -16.16 -20.50 -21.68
C PRO A 236 -15.29 -19.84 -20.60
N PHE A 237 -15.66 -18.67 -20.14
CA PHE A 237 -14.97 -17.98 -19.05
C PHE A 237 -15.97 -17.40 -18.05
N ARG A 238 -15.49 -17.18 -16.84
CA ARG A 238 -16.14 -16.43 -15.76
C ARG A 238 -15.19 -15.41 -15.18
N LEU A 239 -15.68 -14.22 -14.90
CA LEU A 239 -14.90 -13.17 -14.21
C LEU A 239 -15.49 -12.93 -12.82
N LEU A 240 -14.65 -13.14 -11.79
CA LEU A 240 -14.96 -12.75 -10.43
C LEU A 240 -14.35 -11.38 -10.14
N ILE A 241 -15.15 -10.42 -9.72
CA ILE A 241 -14.71 -9.07 -9.33
C ILE A 241 -14.89 -8.95 -7.82
N ILE A 242 -13.76 -8.90 -7.10
CA ILE A 242 -13.74 -8.75 -5.65
C ILE A 242 -13.36 -7.30 -5.30
N GLY A 243 -14.24 -6.62 -4.59
CA GLY A 243 -14.09 -5.26 -4.11
C GLY A 243 -15.32 -4.42 -4.31
N GLU A 244 -15.28 -3.24 -3.73
CA GLU A 244 -16.33 -2.23 -3.76
C GLU A 244 -15.74 -0.88 -4.19
N GLY A 245 -16.59 0.03 -4.64
CA GLY A 245 -16.16 1.39 -4.96
C GLY A 245 -17.12 2.14 -5.88
N PRO A 246 -16.86 3.42 -6.12
CA PRO A 246 -17.75 4.32 -6.84
C PRO A 246 -17.98 3.97 -8.32
N GLU A 247 -17.18 3.09 -8.90
CA GLU A 247 -17.36 2.64 -10.29
C GLU A 247 -18.25 1.38 -10.41
N GLU A 248 -18.67 0.76 -9.30
CA GLU A 248 -19.37 -0.53 -9.33
C GLU A 248 -20.63 -0.51 -10.18
N GLU A 249 -21.52 0.45 -9.96
CA GLU A 249 -22.77 0.56 -10.72
C GLU A 249 -22.50 0.70 -12.23
N ARG A 250 -21.55 1.56 -12.60
CA ARG A 250 -21.15 1.73 -14.01
C ARG A 250 -20.56 0.48 -14.63
N LEU A 251 -19.77 -0.29 -13.86
CA LEU A 251 -19.20 -1.54 -14.31
C LEU A 251 -20.26 -2.62 -14.50
N ARG A 252 -21.26 -2.70 -13.61
CA ARG A 252 -22.42 -3.60 -13.75
C ARG A 252 -23.23 -3.28 -15.00
N ASP A 253 -23.50 -2.00 -15.24
CA ASP A 253 -24.23 -1.55 -16.43
C ASP A 253 -23.44 -1.80 -17.72
N LEU A 254 -22.13 -1.60 -17.68
CA LEU A 254 -21.26 -1.93 -18.82
C LEU A 254 -21.27 -3.44 -19.09
N ALA A 255 -21.18 -4.30 -18.07
CA ALA A 255 -21.24 -5.74 -18.23
C ALA A 255 -22.57 -6.19 -18.89
N LYS A 256 -23.71 -5.59 -18.49
CA LYS A 256 -25.02 -5.82 -19.15
C LYS A 256 -24.98 -5.40 -20.62
N THR A 257 -24.50 -4.18 -20.89
CA THR A 257 -24.45 -3.63 -22.26
C THR A 257 -23.60 -4.49 -23.19
N LEU A 258 -22.52 -5.08 -22.66
CA LEU A 258 -21.61 -5.97 -23.39
C LEU A 258 -22.11 -7.42 -23.48
N GLY A 259 -23.28 -7.76 -22.93
CA GLY A 259 -23.80 -9.13 -22.92
C GLY A 259 -23.07 -10.08 -21.96
N LEU A 260 -22.31 -9.55 -21.01
CA LEU A 260 -21.49 -10.31 -20.06
C LEU A 260 -22.14 -10.57 -18.72
N ALA A 261 -23.40 -10.13 -18.50
CA ALA A 261 -24.06 -10.16 -17.19
C ALA A 261 -24.13 -11.56 -16.54
N SER A 262 -24.22 -12.62 -17.34
CA SER A 262 -24.23 -14.03 -16.89
C SER A 262 -22.85 -14.63 -16.63
N ARG A 263 -21.78 -13.92 -17.00
CA ARG A 263 -20.38 -14.38 -16.91
C ARG A 263 -19.52 -13.53 -15.97
N VAL A 264 -20.10 -12.52 -15.32
CA VAL A 264 -19.36 -11.59 -14.44
C VAL A 264 -20.05 -11.51 -13.10
N ASP A 265 -19.37 -11.97 -12.06
CA ASP A 265 -19.85 -11.95 -10.69
C ASP A 265 -19.16 -10.84 -9.90
N PHE A 266 -19.94 -9.92 -9.38
CA PHE A 266 -19.47 -8.88 -8.46
C PHE A 266 -19.68 -9.37 -7.03
N MET A 267 -18.57 -9.76 -6.38
CA MET A 267 -18.56 -10.44 -5.09
C MET A 267 -18.62 -9.47 -3.89
N GLY A 268 -18.58 -8.15 -4.14
CA GLY A 268 -18.40 -7.18 -3.05
C GLY A 268 -17.03 -7.28 -2.37
N ALA A 269 -16.90 -6.72 -1.18
CA ALA A 269 -15.66 -6.79 -0.41
C ALA A 269 -15.51 -8.16 0.26
N VAL A 270 -14.40 -8.86 -0.03
CA VAL A 270 -14.04 -10.14 0.58
C VAL A 270 -12.68 -9.99 1.27
N TRP A 271 -12.59 -10.42 2.53
CA TRP A 271 -11.44 -10.22 3.40
C TRP A 271 -10.93 -11.53 4.01
N GLY A 272 -9.73 -11.48 4.59
CA GLY A 272 -9.16 -12.60 5.35
C GLY A 272 -8.96 -13.85 4.47
N GLU A 273 -9.22 -15.00 5.05
CA GLU A 273 -9.05 -16.31 4.41
C GLU A 273 -9.93 -16.51 3.18
N SER A 274 -11.19 -16.04 3.22
CA SER A 274 -12.12 -16.16 2.10
C SER A 274 -11.58 -15.54 0.81
N LYS A 275 -10.83 -14.44 0.91
CA LYS A 275 -10.14 -13.83 -0.24
C LYS A 275 -9.17 -14.80 -0.90
N PHE A 276 -8.38 -15.51 -0.10
CA PHE A 276 -7.41 -16.48 -0.62
C PHE A 276 -8.08 -17.75 -1.15
N GLN A 277 -9.24 -18.14 -0.61
CA GLN A 277 -10.04 -19.24 -1.14
C GLN A 277 -10.51 -18.95 -2.57
N TYR A 278 -11.02 -17.74 -2.86
CA TYR A 278 -11.37 -17.34 -4.22
C TYR A 278 -10.17 -17.22 -5.15
N LEU A 279 -9.05 -16.67 -4.66
CA LEU A 279 -7.80 -16.62 -5.44
C LEU A 279 -7.32 -18.04 -5.80
N ALA A 280 -7.34 -18.97 -4.85
CA ALA A 280 -6.89 -20.35 -5.07
C ALA A 280 -7.83 -21.17 -5.98
N ALA A 281 -9.08 -20.75 -6.16
CA ALA A 281 -10.06 -21.36 -7.06
C ALA A 281 -10.04 -20.77 -8.48
N ALA A 282 -9.36 -19.65 -8.71
CA ALA A 282 -9.25 -19.02 -10.01
C ALA A 282 -8.11 -19.62 -10.87
N ASP A 283 -8.10 -19.30 -12.16
CA ASP A 283 -7.08 -19.70 -13.12
C ASP A 283 -6.13 -18.58 -13.52
N ILE A 284 -6.64 -17.32 -13.57
CA ILE A 284 -5.90 -16.16 -14.06
C ILE A 284 -6.27 -14.94 -13.21
N PHE A 285 -5.27 -14.23 -12.71
CA PHE A 285 -5.47 -12.92 -12.10
C PHE A 285 -5.30 -11.82 -13.14
N VAL A 286 -6.27 -10.91 -13.27
CA VAL A 286 -6.22 -9.83 -14.26
C VAL A 286 -6.54 -8.49 -13.62
N LEU A 287 -5.57 -7.55 -13.68
CA LEU A 287 -5.74 -6.19 -13.15
C LEU A 287 -4.84 -5.21 -13.92
N PRO A 288 -5.30 -4.66 -15.07
CA PRO A 288 -4.53 -3.77 -15.92
C PRO A 288 -4.59 -2.31 -15.44
N SER A 289 -4.33 -2.08 -14.15
CA SER A 289 -4.43 -0.76 -13.52
C SER A 289 -3.68 0.31 -14.32
N VAL A 290 -4.23 1.53 -14.38
CA VAL A 290 -3.57 2.69 -15.00
C VAL A 290 -2.23 2.99 -14.32
N HIS A 291 -2.16 2.77 -13.01
CA HIS A 291 -0.94 2.88 -12.22
C HIS A 291 -1.10 2.18 -10.86
N GLU A 292 -0.06 1.48 -10.42
CA GLU A 292 0.05 0.94 -9.06
C GLU A 292 1.32 1.44 -8.37
N GLY A 293 1.22 1.76 -7.08
CA GLY A 293 2.42 2.09 -6.30
C GLY A 293 3.33 0.88 -6.11
N PHE A 294 2.74 -0.29 -5.88
CA PHE A 294 3.40 -1.60 -5.82
C PHE A 294 2.44 -2.73 -6.22
N GLY A 295 1.27 -2.81 -5.54
CA GLY A 295 0.22 -3.76 -5.86
C GLY A 295 0.34 -5.07 -5.08
N LEU A 296 0.14 -5.04 -3.76
CA LEU A 296 0.12 -6.25 -2.92
C LEU A 296 -0.78 -7.37 -3.46
N VAL A 297 -1.89 -7.00 -4.09
CA VAL A 297 -2.83 -7.96 -4.66
C VAL A 297 -2.21 -8.87 -5.72
N PHE A 298 -1.17 -8.43 -6.41
CA PHE A 298 -0.41 -9.27 -7.34
C PHE A 298 0.40 -10.33 -6.59
N LEU A 299 1.03 -9.96 -5.46
CA LEU A 299 1.72 -10.94 -4.61
C LEU A 299 0.73 -11.94 -4.01
N GLU A 300 -0.46 -11.51 -3.62
CA GLU A 300 -1.54 -12.37 -3.13
C GLU A 300 -1.95 -13.40 -4.20
N ALA A 301 -2.13 -12.94 -5.44
CA ALA A 301 -2.45 -13.81 -6.58
C ALA A 301 -1.31 -14.79 -6.89
N MET A 302 -0.07 -14.32 -6.93
CA MET A 302 1.11 -15.16 -7.17
C MET A 302 1.33 -16.20 -6.06
N HIS A 303 1.00 -15.86 -4.81
CA HIS A 303 1.05 -16.80 -3.70
C HIS A 303 0.08 -17.97 -3.89
N CYS A 304 -1.09 -17.71 -4.48
CA CYS A 304 -2.03 -18.76 -4.88
C CYS A 304 -1.63 -19.46 -6.20
N GLY A 305 -0.50 -19.10 -6.79
CA GLY A 305 0.01 -19.67 -8.03
C GLY A 305 -0.63 -19.10 -9.29
N LEU A 306 -1.38 -17.99 -9.23
CA LEU A 306 -2.05 -17.47 -10.42
C LEU A 306 -1.07 -16.82 -11.40
N PRO A 307 -1.15 -17.11 -12.70
CA PRO A 307 -0.63 -16.23 -13.73
C PRO A 307 -1.26 -14.84 -13.62
N VAL A 308 -0.45 -13.79 -13.74
CA VAL A 308 -0.89 -12.40 -13.57
C VAL A 308 -0.90 -11.68 -14.90
N ILE A 309 -2.01 -10.99 -15.23
CA ILE A 309 -2.04 -10.00 -16.33
C ILE A 309 -2.18 -8.63 -15.71
N ALA A 310 -1.18 -7.77 -15.93
CA ALA A 310 -1.10 -6.42 -15.38
C ALA A 310 -0.69 -5.39 -16.44
N SER A 311 -0.73 -4.10 -16.10
CA SER A 311 -0.21 -3.06 -16.98
C SER A 311 1.30 -2.86 -16.82
N THR A 312 1.92 -2.24 -17.85
CA THR A 312 3.33 -1.83 -17.85
C THR A 312 3.60 -0.54 -17.07
N SER A 313 2.68 -0.09 -16.19
CA SER A 313 2.76 1.24 -15.54
C SER A 313 2.68 1.15 -14.02
N GLY A 314 3.77 1.47 -13.35
CA GLY A 314 3.88 1.55 -11.88
C GLY A 314 4.82 0.52 -11.27
N GLY A 315 4.87 0.49 -9.93
CA GLY A 315 5.83 -0.33 -9.17
C GLY A 315 5.67 -1.84 -9.29
N GLN A 316 4.53 -2.35 -9.82
CA GLN A 316 4.37 -3.78 -10.08
C GLN A 316 5.35 -4.31 -11.15
N THR A 317 5.84 -3.44 -12.03
CA THR A 317 6.82 -3.82 -13.05
C THR A 317 8.20 -4.15 -12.48
N GLU A 318 8.43 -3.88 -11.20
CA GLU A 318 9.69 -4.20 -10.51
C GLU A 318 9.77 -5.68 -10.11
N PHE A 319 8.64 -6.40 -10.13
CA PHE A 319 8.59 -7.82 -9.80
C PHE A 319 7.76 -8.68 -10.76
N LEU A 320 6.84 -8.09 -11.52
CA LEU A 320 6.15 -8.81 -12.58
C LEU A 320 7.03 -8.83 -13.84
N GLN A 321 7.22 -10.02 -14.41
CA GLN A 321 8.08 -10.28 -15.54
C GLN A 321 7.23 -10.84 -16.70
N ASP A 322 7.25 -10.14 -17.86
CA ASP A 322 6.46 -10.54 -19.02
C ASP A 322 6.89 -11.91 -19.54
N GLY A 323 5.94 -12.84 -19.66
CA GLY A 323 6.16 -14.21 -20.06
C GLY A 323 6.59 -15.19 -18.94
N GLU A 324 7.02 -14.72 -17.77
CA GLU A 324 7.45 -15.54 -16.63
C GLU A 324 6.42 -15.57 -15.51
N THR A 325 5.98 -14.40 -15.02
CA THR A 325 4.95 -14.30 -13.96
C THR A 325 3.53 -14.22 -14.51
N GLY A 326 3.42 -14.07 -15.80
CA GLY A 326 2.20 -13.80 -16.55
C GLY A 326 2.50 -12.86 -17.70
N PHE A 327 1.63 -11.86 -17.92
CA PHE A 327 1.81 -10.89 -19.01
C PHE A 327 1.65 -9.46 -18.58
N LEU A 328 2.44 -8.58 -19.22
CA LEU A 328 2.32 -7.14 -19.08
C LEU A 328 1.77 -6.54 -20.38
N VAL A 329 0.77 -5.67 -20.26
CA VAL A 329 0.12 -4.98 -21.39
C VAL A 329 0.21 -3.47 -21.22
N PRO A 330 0.30 -2.68 -22.30
CA PRO A 330 0.21 -1.23 -22.19
C PRO A 330 -1.12 -0.79 -21.58
N VAL A 331 -1.11 0.31 -20.82
CA VAL A 331 -2.33 0.89 -20.24
C VAL A 331 -3.35 1.20 -21.32
N GLY A 332 -4.59 0.73 -21.16
CA GLY A 332 -5.70 0.94 -22.08
C GLY A 332 -5.63 0.12 -23.39
N ALA A 333 -4.64 -0.75 -23.55
CA ALA A 333 -4.51 -1.63 -24.72
C ALA A 333 -5.46 -2.83 -24.60
N VAL A 334 -6.75 -2.60 -24.82
CA VAL A 334 -7.82 -3.60 -24.65
C VAL A 334 -7.62 -4.82 -25.55
N GLU A 335 -7.18 -4.64 -26.79
CA GLU A 335 -6.87 -5.71 -27.74
C GLU A 335 -5.74 -6.63 -27.22
N ALA A 336 -4.63 -6.03 -26.80
CA ALA A 336 -3.51 -6.77 -26.22
C ALA A 336 -3.93 -7.50 -24.94
N LEU A 337 -4.79 -6.90 -24.12
CA LEU A 337 -5.35 -7.53 -22.93
C LEU A 337 -6.19 -8.77 -23.30
N ALA A 338 -7.07 -8.65 -24.31
CA ALA A 338 -7.87 -9.77 -24.81
C ALA A 338 -6.98 -10.91 -25.31
N ASP A 339 -5.95 -10.61 -26.11
CA ASP A 339 -5.01 -11.61 -26.64
C ASP A 339 -4.27 -12.36 -25.52
N ARG A 340 -3.83 -11.65 -24.47
CA ARG A 340 -3.13 -12.27 -23.34
C ARG A 340 -4.06 -13.12 -22.48
N ILE A 341 -5.31 -12.69 -22.28
CA ILE A 341 -6.35 -13.49 -21.61
C ILE A 341 -6.59 -14.76 -22.41
N LEU A 342 -6.84 -14.64 -23.72
CA LEU A 342 -7.12 -15.79 -24.61
C LEU A 342 -5.96 -16.79 -24.63
N ARG A 343 -4.72 -16.30 -24.70
CA ARG A 343 -3.52 -17.14 -24.66
C ARG A 343 -3.45 -17.97 -23.37
N LEU A 344 -3.64 -17.35 -22.21
CA LEU A 344 -3.65 -18.08 -20.94
C LEU A 344 -4.89 -18.97 -20.81
N ALA A 345 -6.06 -18.57 -21.30
CA ALA A 345 -7.26 -19.39 -21.24
C ALA A 345 -7.12 -20.70 -22.03
N ASN A 346 -6.49 -20.65 -23.21
CA ASN A 346 -6.36 -21.78 -24.11
C ASN A 346 -5.13 -22.68 -23.82
N ASP A 347 -4.15 -22.21 -23.05
CA ASP A 347 -2.91 -22.94 -22.76
C ASP A 347 -2.77 -23.31 -21.28
N GLY A 348 -3.39 -24.42 -20.89
CA GLY A 348 -3.30 -24.95 -19.53
C GLY A 348 -1.88 -25.34 -19.11
N ARG A 349 -1.01 -25.73 -20.06
CA ARG A 349 0.40 -26.04 -19.77
C ARG A 349 1.16 -24.77 -19.39
N LEU A 350 0.95 -23.68 -20.13
CA LEU A 350 1.54 -22.39 -19.83
C LEU A 350 1.05 -21.87 -18.47
N ARG A 351 -0.26 -21.97 -18.18
CA ARG A 351 -0.78 -21.60 -16.86
C ARG A 351 -0.08 -22.36 -15.73
N LYS A 352 0.07 -23.67 -15.89
CA LYS A 352 0.74 -24.51 -14.87
C LYS A 352 2.21 -24.12 -14.70
N GLN A 353 2.96 -23.89 -15.77
CA GLN A 353 4.36 -23.48 -15.73
C GLN A 353 4.52 -22.15 -14.97
N ILE A 354 3.70 -21.15 -15.31
CA ILE A 354 3.71 -19.85 -14.64
C ILE A 354 3.28 -19.98 -13.17
N SER A 355 2.29 -20.84 -12.88
CA SER A 355 1.84 -21.11 -11.51
C SER A 355 2.96 -21.62 -10.61
N GLU A 356 3.70 -22.65 -11.10
CA GLU A 356 4.84 -23.21 -10.38
C GLU A 356 5.95 -22.18 -10.15
N TYR A 357 6.23 -21.37 -11.16
CA TYR A 357 7.19 -20.27 -11.05
C TYR A 357 6.75 -19.23 -9.99
N ASN A 358 5.53 -18.73 -10.09
CA ASN A 358 4.99 -17.70 -9.19
C ASN A 358 4.99 -18.15 -7.74
N ALA A 359 4.59 -19.40 -7.46
CA ALA A 359 4.55 -19.94 -6.10
C ALA A 359 5.94 -20.00 -5.43
N GLN A 360 7.03 -20.10 -6.22
CA GLN A 360 8.41 -20.04 -5.70
C GLN A 360 8.94 -18.61 -5.66
N TYR A 361 8.68 -17.85 -6.73
CA TYR A 361 9.21 -16.51 -6.88
C TYR A 361 8.69 -15.55 -5.81
N VAL A 362 7.40 -15.67 -5.44
CA VAL A 362 6.75 -14.79 -4.45
C VAL A 362 7.34 -14.90 -3.05
N LYS A 363 7.98 -16.00 -2.70
CA LYS A 363 8.66 -16.20 -1.41
C LYS A 363 9.75 -15.16 -1.12
N ARG A 364 10.25 -14.48 -2.15
CA ARG A 364 11.22 -13.37 -2.00
C ARG A 364 10.62 -12.11 -1.35
N PHE A 365 9.29 -12.03 -1.33
CA PHE A 365 8.54 -10.91 -0.77
C PHE A 365 7.92 -11.27 0.59
N ASP A 366 8.66 -12.03 1.39
CA ASP A 366 8.25 -12.36 2.75
C ASP A 366 8.27 -11.14 3.66
N ILE A 367 7.25 -10.98 4.52
CA ILE A 367 7.12 -9.82 5.40
C ILE A 367 8.23 -9.75 6.44
N SER A 368 8.82 -10.88 6.85
CA SER A 368 9.92 -10.91 7.83
C SER A 368 11.16 -10.22 7.28
N ALA A 369 11.50 -10.45 6.00
CA ALA A 369 12.61 -9.77 5.33
C ALA A 369 12.36 -8.26 5.18
N VAL A 370 11.09 -7.86 4.95
CA VAL A 370 10.70 -6.44 4.94
C VAL A 370 10.89 -5.81 6.31
N ALA A 371 10.40 -6.47 7.37
CA ALA A 371 10.53 -5.98 8.75
C ALA A 371 12.00 -5.83 9.15
N GLU A 372 12.87 -6.76 8.76
CA GLU A 372 14.31 -6.67 8.99
C GLU A 372 14.92 -5.41 8.35
N ARG A 373 14.54 -5.09 7.12
CA ARG A 373 14.99 -3.87 6.44
C ARG A 373 14.47 -2.60 7.12
N TYR A 374 13.21 -2.59 7.59
CA TYR A 374 12.67 -1.50 8.40
C TYR A 374 13.45 -1.33 9.71
N GLU A 375 13.70 -2.43 10.43
CA GLU A 375 14.47 -2.44 11.68
C GLU A 375 15.87 -1.86 11.49
N ALA A 376 16.58 -2.30 10.46
CA ALA A 376 17.92 -1.82 10.14
C ALA A 376 17.94 -0.32 9.83
N LEU A 377 16.98 0.15 9.01
CA LEU A 377 16.84 1.55 8.66
C LEU A 377 16.47 2.40 9.89
N PHE A 378 15.56 1.95 10.74
CA PHE A 378 15.17 2.66 11.97
C PHE A 378 16.36 2.78 12.92
N ALA A 379 17.10 1.71 13.13
CA ALA A 379 18.32 1.72 13.97
C ALA A 379 19.36 2.72 13.45
N ASP A 380 19.53 2.83 12.14
CA ASP A 380 20.46 3.77 11.52
C ASP A 380 19.98 5.23 11.70
N VAL A 381 18.70 5.50 11.48
CA VAL A 381 18.10 6.83 11.67
C VAL A 381 18.21 7.29 13.12
N ILE A 382 17.91 6.42 14.08
CA ILE A 382 18.05 6.70 15.52
C ILE A 382 19.53 7.02 15.85
N ARG A 383 20.46 6.24 15.35
CA ARG A 383 21.90 6.42 15.57
C ARG A 383 22.41 7.76 15.04
N ARG A 384 22.00 8.13 13.81
CA ARG A 384 22.34 9.44 13.20
C ARG A 384 21.77 10.61 14.01
N SER A 385 20.52 10.52 14.44
CA SER A 385 19.86 11.56 15.25
C SER A 385 20.56 11.79 16.60
N ARG A 386 21.04 10.73 17.27
CA ARG A 386 21.76 10.83 18.54
C ARG A 386 23.14 11.49 18.36
N ARG A 387 23.84 11.25 17.25
CA ARG A 387 25.13 11.87 16.95
C ARG A 387 24.99 13.39 16.74
N THR A 388 24.00 13.81 15.94
CA THR A 388 23.73 15.24 15.72
C THR A 388 23.33 15.97 17.01
N ALA A 389 22.61 15.34 17.93
CA ALA A 389 22.25 15.90 19.22
C ALA A 389 23.45 15.99 20.21
N GLY A 390 24.43 15.06 20.10
CA GLY A 390 25.65 15.05 20.92
C GLY A 390 26.70 16.10 20.51
N ASP A 391 26.77 16.45 19.21
CA ASP A 391 27.71 17.47 18.69
C ASP A 391 27.27 18.93 18.96
N THR A 392 26.03 19.14 19.41
CA THR A 392 25.50 20.48 19.77
C THR A 392 25.60 20.77 21.26
N GLY A 393 26.42 20.04 22.04
CA GLY A 393 26.72 20.31 23.44
C GLY A 393 27.50 21.64 23.61
N PRO A 394 27.23 22.44 24.67
CA PRO A 394 27.89 23.74 24.90
C PRO A 394 29.34 23.54 25.31
N GLY A 395 30.26 23.76 24.38
CA GLY A 395 31.65 23.65 24.77
C GLY A 395 32.67 23.81 23.66
N SER A 396 32.88 25.06 23.21
CA SER A 396 34.22 25.55 22.83
C SER A 396 34.20 27.01 22.41
N SER A 397 33.87 27.89 23.32
CA SER A 397 34.33 29.27 23.20
C SER A 397 35.79 29.30 23.72
N ALA A 398 36.72 28.97 22.88
CA ALA A 398 38.13 29.32 23.12
C ALA A 398 38.20 30.85 23.00
N LEU A 399 38.34 31.52 24.14
CA LEU A 399 38.72 32.93 24.23
C LEU A 399 40.11 33.07 23.58
N PRO A 400 40.37 34.04 22.69
CA PRO A 400 41.71 34.35 22.25
C PRO A 400 42.51 34.92 23.42
N ALA A 401 43.62 34.27 23.70
CA ALA A 401 44.59 34.75 24.67
C ALA A 401 45.07 36.16 24.29
N GLY A 402 44.82 37.13 25.17
CA GLY A 402 45.29 38.47 25.03
C GLY A 402 46.83 38.49 25.02
N GLY A 403 47.38 38.90 23.89
CA GLY A 403 48.81 39.26 23.81
C GLY A 403 49.04 40.60 24.46
N THR A 404 49.71 40.59 25.59
CA THR A 404 50.35 41.76 26.20
C THR A 404 51.54 42.14 25.35
N HIS A 405 51.56 43.31 24.73
CA HIS A 405 52.75 44.00 24.33
C HIS A 405 53.04 45.06 25.34
N GLY A 406 54.12 44.85 26.09
CA GLY A 406 54.82 45.85 26.86
C GLY A 406 56.00 46.40 26.04
N SER A 407 56.24 47.65 26.29
CA SER A 407 57.34 48.59 25.93
C SER A 407 57.35 49.12 24.54
#